data_0ec9dd40715dd97fc3b44fc40d37da74
#
_entry.id   0ec9dd40715dd97fc3b44fc40d37da74
#
_cell.length_a   1.000
_cell.length_b   1.000
_cell.length_c   1.000
_cell.angle_alpha   90.00
_cell.angle_beta   90.00
_cell.angle_gamma   90.00
#
_symmetry.space_group_name_H-M   'P 1'
#
loop_
_entity.id
_entity.type
_entity.pdbx_description
1 polymer ?
#
loop_
_entity_poly.entity_id
_entity_poly.type
_entity_poly.pdbx_seq_one_letter_code
_entity_poly.pdbx_strand_id
1 'polypeptide(L)'
;MGSLLNLSNISMEITLRRHIHLEHDGKLLLLNIDGTGPAIPRAGRTTWDGGEFLIRLPSPTEAEDLGLTWTEKRRNNFQLGNDEHEIIIASPNIPWPENWAWKDAVISDSAVDPVARESVYRTLHRIVSKVIIQNSKSEILLAKVRRGFFTGCWTLPGGFVDYSEHPRTGAVREVKEELGLNISIADPKSECGEEIPGIDGALIQQAIFGENGLSWLSFSYHTMMDIQADQIIPKDDEIEKAEWFSPEAALEVAVSAFDIEAIRRIMEK
;
A
#
# COMPACT_ATOMS: atom_id res chain seq x y z
N MET A 1 -38.94 -15.91 -42.49
CA MET A 1 -39.21 -14.72 -41.66
C MET A 1 -38.53 -14.93 -40.33
N GLY A 2 -37.32 -14.46 -40.21
CA GLY A 2 -36.53 -14.53 -38.98
C GLY A 2 -36.51 -13.15 -38.35
N SER A 3 -37.06 -13.05 -37.14
CA SER A 3 -37.07 -11.84 -36.33
C SER A 3 -35.66 -11.60 -35.81
N LEU A 4 -35.03 -10.50 -36.21
CA LEU A 4 -33.81 -9.94 -35.62
C LEU A 4 -34.19 -9.29 -34.27
N LEU A 5 -33.80 -9.94 -33.19
CA LEU A 5 -33.80 -9.33 -31.87
C LEU A 5 -32.78 -8.18 -31.87
N ASN A 6 -33.27 -6.96 -31.83
CA ASN A 6 -32.50 -5.77 -31.56
C ASN A 6 -32.00 -5.83 -30.09
N LEU A 7 -30.76 -6.21 -29.89
CA LEU A 7 -30.05 -5.95 -28.64
C LEU A 7 -29.73 -4.45 -28.61
N SER A 8 -30.60 -3.67 -28.00
CA SER A 8 -30.33 -2.30 -27.61
C SER A 8 -29.14 -2.31 -26.67
N ASN A 9 -27.99 -1.78 -27.10
CA ASN A 9 -26.88 -1.41 -26.29
C ASN A 9 -27.36 -0.40 -25.23
N ILE A 10 -27.65 -0.88 -24.04
CA ILE A 10 -27.77 0.01 -22.86
C ILE A 10 -26.33 0.42 -22.55
N SER A 11 -25.89 1.56 -23.07
CA SER A 11 -24.69 2.23 -22.54
C SER A 11 -25.06 2.68 -21.12
N MET A 12 -24.56 1.98 -20.11
CA MET A 12 -24.64 2.50 -18.74
C MET A 12 -23.85 3.81 -18.73
N GLU A 13 -24.54 4.89 -18.43
CA GLU A 13 -23.95 6.20 -18.28
C GLU A 13 -23.10 6.17 -17.01
N ILE A 14 -21.79 6.28 -17.16
CA ILE A 14 -20.86 6.36 -16.02
C ILE A 14 -21.01 7.74 -15.41
N THR A 15 -21.44 7.81 -14.16
CA THR A 15 -21.59 9.08 -13.44
C THR A 15 -20.31 9.38 -12.66
N LEU A 16 -19.71 10.55 -12.93
CA LEU A 16 -18.58 11.05 -12.15
C LEU A 16 -19.09 11.71 -10.87
N ARG A 17 -18.68 11.20 -9.73
CA ARG A 17 -18.97 11.73 -8.40
C ARG A 17 -17.72 12.33 -7.77
N ARG A 18 -17.82 13.55 -7.28
CA ARG A 18 -16.70 14.27 -6.64
C ARG A 18 -16.86 14.31 -5.14
N HIS A 19 -15.78 14.00 -4.45
CA HIS A 19 -15.69 14.01 -3.00
C HIS A 19 -14.41 14.73 -2.56
N ILE A 20 -14.40 15.19 -1.31
CA ILE A 20 -13.21 15.77 -0.72
C ILE A 20 -12.84 15.02 0.56
N HIS A 21 -11.58 14.60 0.65
CA HIS A 21 -10.96 14.00 1.82
C HIS A 21 -10.13 15.08 2.52
N LEU A 22 -10.77 15.79 3.46
CA LEU A 22 -10.12 16.81 4.28
C LEU A 22 -9.52 16.16 5.52
N GLU A 23 -8.20 16.07 5.54
CA GLU A 23 -7.45 15.46 6.65
C GLU A 23 -6.51 16.47 7.30
N HIS A 24 -6.58 16.56 8.64
CA HIS A 24 -5.66 17.29 9.50
C HIS A 24 -5.05 16.32 10.51
N ASP A 25 -3.79 15.92 10.30
CA ASP A 25 -3.00 15.06 11.19
C ASP A 25 -3.76 13.80 11.68
N GLY A 26 -4.38 13.09 10.74
CA GLY A 26 -5.15 11.87 11.00
C GLY A 26 -6.61 12.08 11.39
N LYS A 27 -7.05 13.32 11.59
CA LYS A 27 -8.45 13.67 11.76
C LYS A 27 -9.10 13.94 10.39
N LEU A 28 -10.21 13.27 10.10
CA LEU A 28 -10.90 13.30 8.82
C LEU A 28 -12.30 13.91 9.00
N LEU A 29 -12.67 14.85 8.12
CA LEU A 29 -14.05 15.34 8.05
C LEU A 29 -14.92 14.27 7.37
N LEU A 30 -15.95 13.87 8.09
CA LEU A 30 -17.03 13.04 7.58
C LEU A 30 -18.36 13.71 7.88
N LEU A 31 -19.36 13.45 7.05
CA LEU A 31 -20.73 13.89 7.23
C LEU A 31 -21.66 12.69 7.40
N ASN A 32 -22.78 12.90 8.07
CA ASN A 32 -23.92 11.98 8.00
C ASN A 32 -24.46 11.95 6.56
N ILE A 33 -25.22 10.92 6.21
CA ILE A 33 -25.77 10.76 4.86
C ILE A 33 -26.64 11.96 4.43
N ASP A 34 -27.31 12.63 5.37
CA ASP A 34 -28.11 13.83 5.15
C ASP A 34 -27.31 15.13 5.00
N GLY A 35 -25.98 15.06 5.05
CA GLY A 35 -25.07 16.20 4.93
C GLY A 35 -24.79 16.94 6.23
N THR A 36 -25.37 16.51 7.35
CA THR A 36 -25.06 17.10 8.66
C THR A 36 -23.75 16.56 9.21
N GLY A 37 -23.07 17.32 10.06
CA GLY A 37 -21.81 16.84 10.65
C GLY A 37 -21.05 17.90 11.41
N PRO A 38 -19.85 17.54 11.85
CA PRO A 38 -19.05 16.32 11.60
C PRO A 38 -19.65 15.02 12.14
N ALA A 39 -19.54 13.94 11.37
CA ALA A 39 -19.99 12.63 11.77
C ALA A 39 -18.81 11.78 12.33
N ILE A 40 -19.10 10.97 13.36
CA ILE A 40 -18.10 10.13 14.02
C ILE A 40 -18.40 8.65 13.79
N PRO A 41 -17.52 7.91 13.09
CA PRO A 41 -17.62 6.45 12.96
C PRO A 41 -17.53 5.74 14.30
N ARG A 42 -18.12 4.56 14.37
CA ARG A 42 -18.00 3.66 15.54
C ARG A 42 -17.06 2.50 15.18
N ALA A 43 -15.83 2.57 15.67
CA ALA A 43 -14.85 1.51 15.46
C ALA A 43 -15.40 0.13 15.84
N GLY A 44 -15.22 -0.84 14.95
CA GLY A 44 -15.68 -2.22 15.16
C GLY A 44 -17.17 -2.46 14.89
N ARG A 45 -17.93 -1.49 14.41
CA ARG A 45 -19.31 -1.73 13.98
C ARG A 45 -19.33 -2.61 12.74
N THR A 46 -19.88 -3.81 12.86
CA THR A 46 -19.96 -4.80 11.77
C THR A 46 -21.36 -4.91 11.18
N THR A 47 -22.38 -4.45 11.89
CA THR A 47 -23.77 -4.52 11.47
C THR A 47 -24.52 -3.22 11.81
N TRP A 48 -25.50 -2.85 10.98
CA TRP A 48 -26.47 -1.77 11.22
C TRP A 48 -27.80 -2.14 10.53
N ASP A 49 -28.88 -1.50 10.94
CA ASP A 49 -30.25 -1.90 10.58
C ASP A 49 -30.72 -1.51 9.18
N GLY A 50 -29.89 -0.86 8.39
CA GLY A 50 -30.35 -0.26 7.15
C GLY A 50 -29.66 -0.74 5.90
N GLY A 51 -30.26 -0.50 4.76
CA GLY A 51 -29.68 -0.72 3.45
C GLY A 51 -28.76 0.39 2.97
N GLU A 52 -28.77 1.58 3.61
CA GLU A 52 -27.94 2.72 3.21
C GLU A 52 -26.84 3.00 4.24
N PHE A 53 -25.70 3.47 3.76
CA PHE A 53 -24.61 3.90 4.64
C PHE A 53 -25.03 5.15 5.44
N LEU A 54 -24.49 5.29 6.64
CA LEU A 54 -24.83 6.36 7.57
C LEU A 54 -23.88 7.54 7.49
N ILE A 55 -22.63 7.31 7.04
CA ILE A 55 -21.52 8.26 7.10
C ILE A 55 -20.79 8.25 5.78
N ARG A 56 -20.42 9.41 5.27
CA ARG A 56 -19.74 9.59 3.98
C ARG A 56 -18.73 10.74 3.97
N LEU A 57 -17.94 10.84 2.92
CA LEU A 57 -17.16 12.03 2.62
C LEU A 57 -18.08 13.18 2.22
N PRO A 58 -17.73 14.43 2.52
CA PRO A 58 -18.37 15.60 1.91
C PRO A 58 -18.03 15.71 0.42
N SER A 59 -18.91 16.36 -0.33
CA SER A 59 -18.55 16.95 -1.61
C SER A 59 -17.73 18.24 -1.40
N PRO A 60 -17.01 18.74 -2.41
CA PRO A 60 -16.34 20.04 -2.31
C PRO A 60 -17.31 21.19 -1.93
N THR A 61 -18.50 21.21 -2.53
CA THR A 61 -19.52 22.24 -2.24
C THR A 61 -19.99 22.19 -0.77
N GLU A 62 -20.24 21.00 -0.24
CA GLU A 62 -20.62 20.85 1.17
C GLU A 62 -19.52 21.31 2.13
N ALA A 63 -18.25 21.07 1.78
CA ALA A 63 -17.13 21.59 2.55
C ALA A 63 -17.05 23.13 2.50
N GLU A 64 -17.32 23.73 1.33
CA GLU A 64 -17.43 25.18 1.16
C GLU A 64 -18.59 25.77 1.97
N ASP A 65 -19.76 25.13 1.95
CA ASP A 65 -20.95 25.55 2.72
C ASP A 65 -20.71 25.50 4.24
N LEU A 66 -19.79 24.60 4.70
CA LEU A 66 -19.31 24.58 6.08
C LEU A 66 -18.28 25.69 6.38
N GLY A 67 -17.98 26.55 5.43
CA GLY A 67 -17.01 27.64 5.57
C GLY A 67 -15.55 27.20 5.54
N LEU A 68 -15.26 25.98 5.05
CA LEU A 68 -13.91 25.45 5.01
C LEU A 68 -13.19 25.89 3.74
N THR A 69 -11.92 26.20 3.89
CA THR A 69 -10.96 26.33 2.79
C THR A 69 -9.85 25.31 2.98
N TRP A 70 -9.15 24.96 1.92
CA TRP A 70 -8.14 23.93 1.96
C TRP A 70 -7.01 24.15 0.96
N THR A 71 -5.94 23.39 1.16
CA THR A 71 -4.85 23.25 0.21
C THR A 71 -4.89 21.84 -0.35
N GLU A 72 -5.14 21.73 -1.65
CA GLU A 72 -5.15 20.45 -2.36
C GLU A 72 -3.74 19.83 -2.38
N LYS A 73 -3.64 18.55 -2.05
CA LYS A 73 -2.39 17.78 -2.11
C LYS A 73 -2.32 16.93 -3.37
N ARG A 74 -3.42 16.24 -3.70
CA ARG A 74 -3.53 15.35 -4.88
C ARG A 74 -4.97 14.97 -5.15
N ARG A 75 -5.19 14.33 -6.30
CA ARG A 75 -6.47 13.70 -6.67
C ARG A 75 -6.29 12.21 -6.87
N ASN A 76 -7.27 11.46 -6.45
CA ASN A 76 -7.37 10.03 -6.71
C ASN A 76 -8.65 9.75 -7.48
N ASN A 77 -8.54 9.00 -8.58
CA ASN A 77 -9.69 8.52 -9.34
C ASN A 77 -9.78 7.01 -9.22
N PHE A 78 -10.97 6.51 -9.02
CA PHE A 78 -11.23 5.07 -9.03
C PHE A 78 -12.70 4.78 -9.35
N GLN A 79 -12.94 3.59 -9.87
CA GLN A 79 -14.28 3.09 -10.12
C GLN A 79 -14.76 2.23 -8.94
N LEU A 80 -15.99 2.47 -8.49
CA LEU A 80 -16.66 1.63 -7.52
C LEU A 80 -18.08 1.34 -7.99
N GLY A 81 -18.38 0.08 -8.28
CA GLY A 81 -19.61 -0.28 -8.98
C GLY A 81 -19.61 0.32 -10.39
N ASN A 82 -20.68 1.04 -10.74
CA ASN A 82 -20.88 1.68 -12.03
C ASN A 82 -20.45 3.17 -12.03
N ASP A 83 -20.12 3.71 -10.88
CA ASP A 83 -19.76 5.13 -10.72
C ASP A 83 -18.23 5.32 -10.74
N GLU A 84 -17.78 6.40 -11.34
CA GLU A 84 -16.42 6.90 -11.23
C GLU A 84 -16.37 7.93 -10.11
N HIS A 85 -15.36 7.80 -9.24
CA HIS A 85 -15.17 8.69 -8.09
C HIS A 85 -13.87 9.45 -8.20
N GLU A 86 -13.95 10.78 -8.16
CA GLU A 86 -12.80 11.67 -7.99
C GLU A 86 -12.74 12.10 -6.52
N ILE A 87 -11.63 11.82 -5.85
CA ILE A 87 -11.38 12.23 -4.47
C ILE A 87 -10.29 13.29 -4.44
N ILE A 88 -10.62 14.47 -3.99
CA ILE A 88 -9.66 15.54 -3.72
C ILE A 88 -9.08 15.30 -2.33
N ILE A 89 -7.80 14.94 -2.24
CA ILE A 89 -7.08 14.80 -0.97
C ILE A 89 -6.48 16.16 -0.62
N ALA A 90 -6.87 16.71 0.53
CA ALA A 90 -6.52 18.08 0.89
C ALA A 90 -6.34 18.28 2.40
N SER A 91 -5.55 19.27 2.77
CA SER A 91 -5.44 19.75 4.14
C SER A 91 -6.33 20.98 4.34
N PRO A 92 -7.20 20.99 5.35
CA PRO A 92 -8.03 22.16 5.65
C PRO A 92 -7.18 23.28 6.27
N ASN A 93 -7.54 24.52 5.98
CA ASN A 93 -6.92 25.73 6.54
C ASN A 93 -7.63 26.14 7.83
N ILE A 94 -7.62 25.27 8.84
CA ILE A 94 -8.27 25.49 10.14
C ILE A 94 -7.32 25.08 11.27
N PRO A 95 -7.58 25.55 12.51
CA PRO A 95 -6.94 24.98 13.71
C PRO A 95 -7.32 23.51 13.90
N TRP A 96 -6.71 22.86 14.87
CA TRP A 96 -6.97 21.47 15.21
C TRP A 96 -8.48 21.16 15.36
N PRO A 97 -9.04 20.23 14.57
CA PRO A 97 -10.48 19.93 14.59
C PRO A 97 -10.82 18.90 15.67
N GLU A 98 -11.16 19.34 16.87
CA GLU A 98 -11.47 18.49 18.03
C GLU A 98 -12.54 17.43 17.72
N ASN A 99 -13.57 17.81 16.98
CA ASN A 99 -14.77 17.00 16.73
C ASN A 99 -14.75 16.24 15.38
N TRP A 100 -13.59 16.18 14.70
CA TRP A 100 -13.45 15.33 13.52
C TRP A 100 -13.07 13.90 13.93
N ALA A 101 -13.40 12.95 13.07
CA ALA A 101 -13.12 11.55 13.31
C ALA A 101 -11.62 11.21 13.14
N TRP A 102 -11.09 10.31 13.98
CA TRP A 102 -9.85 9.64 13.63
C TRP A 102 -10.08 8.73 12.44
N LYS A 103 -9.25 8.83 11.41
CA LYS A 103 -9.39 8.05 10.17
C LYS A 103 -9.30 6.53 10.38
N ASP A 104 -8.64 6.07 11.44
CA ASP A 104 -8.56 4.64 11.78
C ASP A 104 -9.95 4.03 12.06
N ALA A 105 -10.86 4.81 12.65
CA ALA A 105 -12.22 4.36 12.92
C ALA A 105 -13.06 4.19 11.64
N VAL A 106 -12.72 4.90 10.58
CA VAL A 106 -13.43 4.87 9.29
C VAL A 106 -13.41 3.49 8.66
N ILE A 107 -12.24 2.85 8.67
CA ILE A 107 -12.01 1.54 8.03
C ILE A 107 -12.80 0.44 8.76
N SER A 108 -12.87 0.51 10.08
CA SER A 108 -13.47 -0.52 10.93
C SER A 108 -14.98 -0.37 11.16
N ASP A 109 -15.62 0.66 10.58
CA ASP A 109 -17.06 0.89 10.68
C ASP A 109 -17.77 0.53 9.38
N SER A 110 -18.52 -0.56 9.38
CA SER A 110 -19.26 -1.02 8.20
C SER A 110 -20.38 -0.08 7.74
N ALA A 111 -20.82 0.85 8.59
CA ALA A 111 -21.84 1.85 8.24
C ALA A 111 -21.25 3.07 7.51
N VAL A 112 -19.93 3.14 7.36
CA VAL A 112 -19.28 4.17 6.55
C VAL A 112 -19.29 3.75 5.07
N ASP A 113 -19.61 4.70 4.22
CA ASP A 113 -19.63 4.55 2.77
C ASP A 113 -18.30 3.94 2.25
N PRO A 114 -18.34 2.96 1.34
CA PRO A 114 -17.15 2.35 0.77
C PRO A 114 -16.18 3.33 0.13
N VAL A 115 -16.67 4.43 -0.47
CA VAL A 115 -15.82 5.49 -1.06
C VAL A 115 -14.99 6.17 0.01
N ALA A 116 -15.58 6.48 1.18
CA ALA A 116 -14.85 7.05 2.31
C ALA A 116 -13.78 6.08 2.85
N ARG A 117 -14.11 4.81 2.99
CA ARG A 117 -13.16 3.77 3.43
C ARG A 117 -12.03 3.60 2.41
N GLU A 118 -12.34 3.53 1.12
CA GLU A 118 -11.34 3.44 0.06
C GLU A 118 -10.42 4.67 0.04
N SER A 119 -10.97 5.86 0.26
CA SER A 119 -10.15 7.09 0.33
C SER A 119 -9.13 7.03 1.46
N VAL A 120 -9.49 6.48 2.62
CA VAL A 120 -8.56 6.27 3.75
C VAL A 120 -7.51 5.24 3.39
N TYR A 121 -7.88 4.09 2.82
CA TYR A 121 -6.91 3.08 2.37
C TYR A 121 -5.86 3.67 1.42
N ARG A 122 -6.24 4.60 0.56
CA ARG A 122 -5.33 5.27 -0.38
C ARG A 122 -4.45 6.34 0.26
N THR A 123 -4.66 6.67 1.55
CA THR A 123 -3.80 7.56 2.34
C THR A 123 -2.94 6.83 3.37
N LEU A 124 -2.99 5.50 3.42
CA LEU A 124 -2.14 4.70 4.28
C LEU A 124 -0.82 4.36 3.58
N HIS A 125 0.25 4.34 4.36
CA HIS A 125 1.52 3.80 3.88
C HIS A 125 1.50 2.27 3.96
N ARG A 126 2.00 1.63 2.92
CA ARG A 126 2.31 0.20 2.90
C ARG A 126 3.79 0.04 3.15
N ILE A 127 4.12 -0.60 4.25
CA ILE A 127 5.51 -0.83 4.64
C ILE A 127 5.90 -2.20 4.13
N VAL A 128 6.99 -2.25 3.35
CA VAL A 128 7.57 -3.49 2.84
C VAL A 128 9.04 -3.57 3.18
N SER A 129 9.55 -4.78 3.31
CA SER A 129 10.97 -5.03 3.46
C SER A 129 11.46 -6.01 2.41
N LYS A 130 12.66 -5.77 1.88
CA LYS A 130 13.29 -6.51 0.81
C LYS A 130 14.71 -6.89 1.18
N VAL A 131 15.23 -7.97 0.61
CA VAL A 131 16.61 -8.40 0.84
C VAL A 131 17.32 -8.67 -0.47
N ILE A 132 18.49 -8.06 -0.65
CA ILE A 132 19.47 -8.51 -1.62
C ILE A 132 20.28 -9.62 -0.97
N ILE A 133 20.08 -10.85 -1.40
CA ILE A 133 20.91 -11.98 -1.04
C ILE A 133 21.94 -12.12 -2.15
N GLN A 134 23.21 -11.90 -1.82
CA GLN A 134 24.34 -11.97 -2.77
C GLN A 134 25.24 -13.14 -2.42
N ASN A 135 25.70 -13.89 -3.43
CA ASN A 135 26.65 -14.98 -3.22
C ASN A 135 28.11 -14.51 -3.43
N SER A 136 29.06 -15.40 -3.18
CA SER A 136 30.51 -15.14 -3.34
C SER A 136 30.92 -14.84 -4.79
N LYS A 137 30.07 -15.15 -5.78
CA LYS A 137 30.26 -14.78 -7.19
C LYS A 137 29.65 -13.44 -7.55
N SER A 138 29.18 -12.69 -6.55
CA SER A 138 28.45 -11.42 -6.71
C SER A 138 27.09 -11.55 -7.41
N GLU A 139 26.54 -12.77 -7.56
CA GLU A 139 25.21 -12.96 -8.12
C GLU A 139 24.15 -12.65 -7.06
N ILE A 140 22.99 -12.15 -7.51
CA ILE A 140 21.85 -11.75 -6.70
C ILE A 140 20.74 -12.77 -6.88
N LEU A 141 20.14 -13.24 -5.77
CA LEU A 141 18.99 -14.13 -5.79
C LEU A 141 17.70 -13.35 -6.03
N LEU A 142 16.99 -13.68 -7.11
CA LEU A 142 15.65 -13.17 -7.38
C LEU A 142 14.62 -14.30 -7.32
N ALA A 143 13.41 -13.95 -6.93
CA ALA A 143 12.25 -14.83 -6.91
C ALA A 143 11.24 -14.42 -7.99
N LYS A 144 10.72 -15.39 -8.73
CA LYS A 144 9.65 -15.16 -9.71
C LYS A 144 8.28 -15.34 -9.05
N VAL A 145 7.53 -14.29 -9.01
CA VAL A 145 6.25 -14.23 -8.29
C VAL A 145 5.15 -14.97 -9.03
N ARG A 146 4.42 -15.84 -8.34
CA ARG A 146 3.32 -16.63 -8.89
C ARG A 146 1.96 -15.92 -8.77
N ARG A 147 1.74 -15.15 -7.71
CA ARG A 147 0.46 -14.47 -7.43
C ARG A 147 0.66 -13.07 -6.87
N GLY A 148 -0.39 -12.25 -6.97
CA GLY A 148 -0.39 -10.90 -6.42
C GLY A 148 -0.01 -9.84 -7.45
N PHE A 149 0.43 -8.68 -6.98
CA PHE A 149 0.66 -7.50 -7.82
C PHE A 149 1.79 -7.71 -8.86
N PHE A 150 2.82 -8.48 -8.51
CA PHE A 150 3.97 -8.74 -9.36
C PHE A 150 3.93 -10.13 -10.04
N THR A 151 2.76 -10.71 -10.24
CA THR A 151 2.62 -12.04 -10.89
C THR A 151 3.42 -12.12 -12.19
N GLY A 152 4.28 -13.16 -12.30
CA GLY A 152 5.13 -13.39 -13.47
C GLY A 152 6.43 -12.58 -13.50
N CYS A 153 6.61 -11.62 -12.59
CA CYS A 153 7.80 -10.76 -12.52
C CYS A 153 8.86 -11.34 -11.59
N TRP A 154 10.11 -10.95 -11.84
CA TRP A 154 11.23 -11.20 -10.95
C TRP A 154 11.36 -10.07 -9.94
N THR A 155 11.48 -10.41 -8.67
CA THR A 155 11.62 -9.46 -7.55
C THR A 155 12.68 -9.91 -6.58
N LEU A 156 13.22 -8.96 -5.81
CA LEU A 156 13.96 -9.30 -4.60
C LEU A 156 13.02 -10.01 -3.61
N PRO A 157 13.50 -11.03 -2.88
CA PRO A 157 12.72 -11.63 -1.80
C PRO A 157 12.28 -10.61 -0.76
N GLY A 158 11.06 -10.76 -0.24
CA GLY A 158 10.51 -9.89 0.78
C GLY A 158 9.07 -9.48 0.52
N GLY A 159 8.41 -8.94 1.54
CA GLY A 159 7.00 -8.63 1.52
C GLY A 159 6.61 -7.56 2.53
N PHE A 160 5.36 -7.60 2.99
CA PHE A 160 4.84 -6.67 3.97
C PHE A 160 5.47 -6.86 5.33
N VAL A 161 5.73 -5.74 6.01
CA VAL A 161 6.11 -5.73 7.42
C VAL A 161 4.85 -5.87 8.25
N ASP A 162 4.82 -6.83 9.18
CA ASP A 162 3.70 -7.08 10.05
C ASP A 162 3.55 -6.02 11.15
N TYR A 163 2.37 -5.98 11.77
CA TYR A 163 2.13 -5.10 12.91
C TYR A 163 3.08 -5.44 14.07
N SER A 164 3.70 -4.39 14.63
CA SER A 164 4.71 -4.50 15.70
C SER A 164 5.99 -5.27 15.32
N GLU A 165 6.25 -5.43 14.03
CA GLU A 165 7.46 -6.06 13.51
C GLU A 165 8.45 -5.00 13.03
N HIS A 166 9.74 -5.17 13.37
CA HIS A 166 10.79 -4.34 12.80
C HIS A 166 11.04 -4.74 11.33
N PRO A 167 11.25 -3.80 10.38
CA PRO A 167 11.43 -4.14 8.96
C PRO A 167 12.54 -5.15 8.68
N ARG A 168 13.64 -5.13 9.45
CA ARG A 168 14.72 -6.12 9.35
C ARG A 168 14.25 -7.53 9.70
N THR A 169 13.44 -7.66 10.76
CA THR A 169 12.85 -8.93 11.17
C THR A 169 11.87 -9.44 10.13
N GLY A 170 11.02 -8.54 9.60
CA GLY A 170 10.11 -8.86 8.51
C GLY A 170 10.83 -9.37 7.26
N ALA A 171 11.94 -8.75 6.90
CA ALA A 171 12.77 -9.20 5.79
C ALA A 171 13.29 -10.63 5.97
N VAL A 172 13.76 -10.99 7.17
CA VAL A 172 14.22 -12.36 7.48
C VAL A 172 13.05 -13.35 7.44
N ARG A 173 11.90 -12.99 8.01
CA ARG A 173 10.69 -13.81 8.00
C ARG A 173 10.21 -14.09 6.57
N GLU A 174 10.09 -13.06 5.74
CA GLU A 174 9.63 -13.20 4.36
C GLU A 174 10.54 -14.11 3.53
N VAL A 175 11.87 -13.96 3.65
CA VAL A 175 12.81 -14.86 2.95
C VAL A 175 12.63 -16.31 3.39
N LYS A 176 12.35 -16.55 4.67
CA LYS A 176 12.08 -17.90 5.17
C LYS A 176 10.75 -18.43 4.65
N GLU A 177 9.72 -17.60 4.60
CA GLU A 177 8.39 -17.99 4.10
C GLU A 177 8.39 -18.23 2.60
N GLU A 178 9.00 -17.33 1.82
CA GLU A 178 9.00 -17.41 0.36
C GLU A 178 9.96 -18.46 -0.20
N LEU A 179 11.14 -18.63 0.42
CA LEU A 179 12.26 -19.42 -0.13
C LEU A 179 12.75 -20.56 0.79
N GLY A 180 12.19 -20.71 1.99
CA GLY A 180 12.63 -21.70 2.98
C GLY A 180 13.99 -21.42 3.59
N LEU A 181 14.61 -20.27 3.31
CA LEU A 181 15.96 -19.95 3.70
C LEU A 181 16.03 -19.28 5.08
N ASN A 182 17.01 -19.69 5.89
CA ASN A 182 17.33 -19.01 7.13
C ASN A 182 18.51 -18.07 6.88
N ILE A 183 18.23 -16.79 6.77
CA ILE A 183 19.25 -15.75 6.58
C ILE A 183 19.50 -14.97 7.88
N SER A 184 20.62 -14.27 7.93
CA SER A 184 20.91 -13.28 8.97
C SER A 184 21.25 -11.96 8.30
N ILE A 185 20.64 -10.89 8.77
CA ILE A 185 20.95 -9.54 8.34
C ILE A 185 21.68 -8.86 9.49
N ALA A 186 22.86 -8.32 9.22
CA ALA A 186 23.65 -7.65 10.24
C ALA A 186 22.88 -6.48 10.86
N ASP A 187 22.92 -6.39 12.18
CA ASP A 187 22.31 -5.33 12.96
C ASP A 187 23.38 -4.64 13.85
N PRO A 188 24.28 -3.86 13.25
CA PRO A 188 25.43 -3.30 13.96
C PRO A 188 25.06 -2.27 15.04
N LYS A 189 23.81 -1.79 15.04
CA LYS A 189 23.30 -0.80 15.99
C LYS A 189 22.23 -1.34 16.93
N SER A 190 21.97 -2.66 16.87
CA SER A 190 20.95 -3.33 17.70
C SER A 190 19.56 -2.68 17.59
N GLU A 191 19.11 -2.39 16.37
CA GLU A 191 17.87 -1.65 16.11
C GLU A 191 16.61 -2.51 16.25
N CYS A 192 16.77 -3.84 16.17
CA CYS A 192 15.66 -4.79 16.23
C CYS A 192 15.28 -5.16 17.65
N GLY A 193 14.55 -4.29 18.32
CA GLY A 193 14.03 -4.57 19.67
C GLY A 193 14.98 -4.23 20.79
N GLU A 194 16.01 -3.45 20.52
CA GLU A 194 16.96 -2.96 21.49
C GLU A 194 16.69 -1.52 21.87
N GLU A 195 17.42 -1.09 22.89
CA GLU A 195 17.20 0.16 23.60
C GLU A 195 17.71 1.40 22.88
N ILE A 196 18.50 1.25 21.82
CA ILE A 196 19.13 2.36 21.14
C ILE A 196 18.32 2.75 19.92
N PRO A 197 17.59 3.87 19.97
CA PRO A 197 16.98 4.44 18.78
C PRO A 197 18.10 4.79 17.81
N GLY A 198 18.15 4.11 16.71
CA GLY A 198 19.20 4.31 15.75
C GLY A 198 18.70 4.58 14.35
N ILE A 199 19.62 4.89 13.48
CA ILE A 199 19.38 4.80 12.05
C ILE A 199 19.27 3.33 11.72
N ASP A 200 18.16 2.93 11.11
CA ASP A 200 18.03 1.59 10.57
C ASP A 200 19.23 1.31 9.64
N GLY A 201 19.91 0.19 9.85
CA GLY A 201 21.01 -0.24 9.01
C GLY A 201 20.57 -0.74 7.63
N ALA A 202 19.40 -0.35 7.16
CA ALA A 202 18.93 -0.65 5.81
C ALA A 202 19.90 -0.08 4.76
N LEU A 203 20.12 -0.84 3.68
CA LEU A 203 20.88 -0.38 2.53
C LEU A 203 20.24 0.86 1.92
N ILE A 204 18.92 0.88 1.87
CA ILE A 204 18.12 1.96 1.34
C ILE A 204 16.73 1.99 1.97
N GLN A 205 16.23 3.20 2.17
CA GLN A 205 14.84 3.48 2.50
C GLN A 205 14.24 4.31 1.38
N GLN A 206 13.09 3.89 0.89
CA GLN A 206 12.41 4.55 -0.24
C GLN A 206 10.93 4.76 0.06
N ALA A 207 10.40 5.90 -0.40
CA ALA A 207 8.97 6.17 -0.41
C ALA A 207 8.53 6.40 -1.85
N ILE A 208 7.46 5.72 -2.27
CA ILE A 208 6.85 5.88 -3.59
C ILE A 208 5.39 6.25 -3.41
N PHE A 209 4.99 7.36 -4.05
CA PHE A 209 3.62 7.84 -4.09
C PHE A 209 3.06 7.60 -5.49
N GLY A 210 2.22 6.58 -5.63
CA GLY A 210 1.59 6.26 -6.90
C GLY A 210 0.48 7.26 -7.27
N GLU A 211 0.22 7.44 -8.57
CA GLU A 211 -0.84 8.31 -9.08
C GLU A 211 -2.24 7.90 -8.57
N ASN A 212 -2.45 6.61 -8.34
CA ASN A 212 -3.69 6.07 -7.78
C ASN A 212 -3.81 6.24 -6.25
N GLY A 213 -2.90 7.00 -5.62
CA GLY A 213 -2.91 7.30 -4.20
C GLY A 213 -2.29 6.23 -3.30
N LEU A 214 -1.72 5.16 -3.84
CA LEU A 214 -1.00 4.17 -3.04
C LEU A 214 0.37 4.71 -2.65
N SER A 215 0.65 4.69 -1.36
CA SER A 215 1.94 5.10 -0.79
C SER A 215 2.68 3.89 -0.26
N TRP A 216 3.95 3.77 -0.62
CA TRP A 216 4.81 2.67 -0.22
C TRP A 216 6.06 3.20 0.46
N LEU A 217 6.46 2.55 1.54
CA LEU A 217 7.75 2.74 2.20
C LEU A 217 8.48 1.41 2.20
N SER A 218 9.64 1.35 1.58
CA SER A 218 10.45 0.13 1.48
C SER A 218 11.75 0.27 2.25
N PHE A 219 12.10 -0.79 2.97
CA PHE A 219 13.41 -0.99 3.61
C PHE A 219 14.11 -2.13 2.90
N SER A 220 15.21 -1.85 2.23
CA SER A 220 16.01 -2.87 1.54
C SER A 220 17.29 -3.14 2.30
N TYR A 221 17.54 -4.41 2.56
CA TYR A 221 18.72 -4.90 3.28
C TYR A 221 19.65 -5.66 2.34
N HIS A 222 20.87 -5.91 2.78
CA HIS A 222 21.85 -6.72 2.05
C HIS A 222 22.45 -7.78 2.98
N THR A 223 22.57 -8.99 2.46
CA THR A 223 23.29 -10.06 3.14
C THR A 223 24.07 -10.89 2.14
N MET A 224 25.19 -11.46 2.62
CA MET A 224 26.02 -12.37 1.82
C MET A 224 25.72 -13.81 2.25
N MET A 225 25.40 -14.66 1.28
CA MET A 225 25.13 -16.06 1.57
C MET A 225 25.35 -16.95 0.33
N ASP A 226 26.20 -17.95 0.46
CA ASP A 226 26.34 -19.01 -0.54
C ASP A 226 25.28 -20.09 -0.28
N ILE A 227 24.35 -20.22 -1.21
CA ILE A 227 23.22 -21.16 -1.12
C ILE A 227 23.24 -22.05 -2.36
N GLN A 228 23.17 -23.37 -2.14
CA GLN A 228 22.99 -24.32 -3.23
C GLN A 228 21.53 -24.32 -3.72
N ALA A 229 21.32 -24.57 -4.99
CA ALA A 229 19.99 -24.53 -5.61
C ALA A 229 18.97 -25.47 -4.94
N ASP A 230 19.42 -26.59 -4.41
CA ASP A 230 18.61 -27.60 -3.70
C ASP A 230 18.20 -27.17 -2.28
N GLN A 231 18.82 -26.12 -1.75
CA GLN A 231 18.46 -25.53 -0.45
C GLN A 231 17.36 -24.48 -0.57
N ILE A 232 17.07 -24.02 -1.79
CA ILE A 232 16.01 -23.04 -2.05
C ILE A 232 14.72 -23.83 -2.23
N ILE A 233 13.74 -23.57 -1.34
CA ILE A 233 12.43 -24.22 -1.36
C ILE A 233 11.36 -23.13 -1.54
N PRO A 234 11.06 -22.75 -2.80
CA PRO A 234 10.06 -21.75 -3.07
C PRO A 234 8.70 -22.18 -2.52
N LYS A 235 7.95 -21.23 -1.94
CA LYS A 235 6.59 -21.45 -1.48
C LYS A 235 5.67 -21.56 -2.70
N ASP A 236 5.17 -22.75 -2.96
CA ASP A 236 4.46 -23.11 -4.21
C ASP A 236 3.29 -22.21 -4.59
N ASP A 237 2.59 -21.64 -3.61
CA ASP A 237 1.43 -20.76 -3.87
C ASP A 237 1.81 -19.29 -4.10
N GLU A 238 3.05 -18.88 -3.82
CA GLU A 238 3.54 -17.51 -3.93
C GLU A 238 4.67 -17.32 -4.93
N ILE A 239 5.62 -18.25 -4.95
CA ILE A 239 6.84 -18.18 -5.75
C ILE A 239 6.87 -19.32 -6.77
N GLU A 240 7.06 -19.00 -8.04
CA GLU A 240 7.20 -19.98 -9.11
C GLU A 240 8.57 -20.67 -9.05
N LYS A 241 9.63 -19.87 -8.88
CA LYS A 241 11.03 -20.31 -8.78
C LYS A 241 11.91 -19.18 -8.28
N ALA A 242 13.13 -19.52 -7.87
CA ALA A 242 14.16 -18.54 -7.53
C ALA A 242 15.47 -18.91 -8.24
N GLU A 243 16.18 -17.90 -8.75
CA GLU A 243 17.39 -18.09 -9.54
C GLU A 243 18.43 -16.99 -9.21
N TRP A 244 19.70 -17.33 -9.45
CA TRP A 244 20.82 -16.42 -9.33
C TRP A 244 21.03 -15.64 -10.62
N PHE A 245 21.25 -14.34 -10.50
CA PHE A 245 21.49 -13.42 -11.61
C PHE A 245 22.77 -12.62 -11.36
N SER A 246 23.55 -12.32 -12.43
CA SER A 246 24.51 -11.25 -12.30
C SER A 246 23.79 -9.92 -11.96
N PRO A 247 24.44 -8.94 -11.30
CA PRO A 247 23.80 -7.67 -10.98
C PRO A 247 23.18 -6.97 -12.22
N GLU A 248 23.84 -7.04 -13.37
CA GLU A 248 23.36 -6.47 -14.62
C GLU A 248 22.08 -7.20 -15.10
N ALA A 249 22.11 -8.53 -15.12
CA ALA A 249 20.94 -9.33 -15.51
C ALA A 249 19.78 -9.17 -14.52
N ALA A 250 20.06 -9.06 -13.23
CA ALA A 250 19.06 -8.76 -12.22
C ALA A 250 18.38 -7.40 -12.46
N LEU A 251 19.17 -6.39 -12.84
CA LEU A 251 18.65 -5.05 -13.16
C LEU A 251 17.77 -5.04 -14.41
N GLU A 252 18.09 -5.87 -15.41
CA GLU A 252 17.32 -5.99 -16.66
C GLU A 252 15.94 -6.63 -16.43
N VAL A 253 15.82 -7.59 -15.50
CA VAL A 253 14.58 -8.32 -15.26
C VAL A 253 13.74 -7.75 -14.11
N ALA A 254 14.32 -6.93 -13.24
CA ALA A 254 13.63 -6.30 -12.14
C ALA A 254 12.63 -5.25 -12.66
N VAL A 255 11.40 -5.28 -12.14
CA VAL A 255 10.33 -4.33 -12.53
C VAL A 255 9.95 -3.36 -11.42
N SER A 256 10.23 -3.73 -10.17
CA SER A 256 9.94 -2.89 -9.01
C SER A 256 10.97 -1.75 -8.91
N ALA A 257 10.51 -0.51 -8.78
CA ALA A 257 11.40 0.63 -8.58
C ALA A 257 12.26 0.48 -7.30
N PHE A 258 11.75 -0.21 -6.28
CA PHE A 258 12.50 -0.52 -5.07
C PHE A 258 13.66 -1.48 -5.35
N ASP A 259 13.39 -2.54 -6.11
CA ASP A 259 14.38 -3.56 -6.43
C ASP A 259 15.47 -2.99 -7.36
N ILE A 260 15.06 -2.23 -8.37
CA ILE A 260 15.97 -1.56 -9.31
C ILE A 260 16.97 -0.65 -8.56
N GLU A 261 16.45 0.19 -7.66
CA GLU A 261 17.32 1.11 -6.90
C GLU A 261 18.21 0.34 -5.91
N ALA A 262 17.70 -0.69 -5.26
CA ALA A 262 18.47 -1.51 -4.34
C ALA A 262 19.63 -2.24 -5.07
N ILE A 263 19.38 -2.81 -6.25
CA ILE A 263 20.40 -3.46 -7.07
C ILE A 263 21.45 -2.43 -7.53
N ARG A 264 21.05 -1.23 -8.00
CA ARG A 264 21.98 -0.17 -8.36
C ARG A 264 22.93 0.20 -7.22
N ARG A 265 22.42 0.32 -5.99
CA ARG A 265 23.22 0.62 -4.79
C ARG A 265 24.27 -0.43 -4.48
N ILE A 266 24.01 -1.69 -4.80
CA ILE A 266 25.02 -2.76 -4.65
C ILE A 266 26.09 -2.66 -5.74
N MET A 267 25.73 -2.28 -6.97
CA MET A 267 26.67 -2.13 -8.07
C MET A 267 27.60 -0.93 -7.91
N GLU A 268 27.20 0.09 -7.13
CA GLU A 268 28.00 1.29 -6.85
C GLU A 268 29.03 1.08 -5.72
N LYS A 269 28.96 -0.02 -4.97
CA LYS A 269 29.87 -0.36 -3.86
C LYS A 269 31.09 -1.15 -4.34
#